data_3b4e6f161154d88bf2c52bb5c700f719
#
_entry.id   3b4e6f161154d88bf2c52bb5c700f719
#
_cell.length_a   1.000
_cell.length_b   1.000
_cell.length_c   1.000
_cell.angle_alpha   90.00
_cell.angle_beta   90.00
_cell.angle_gamma   90.00
#
_symmetry.space_group_name_H-M   'P 1'
#
loop_
_entity.id
_entity.type
_entity.pdbx_description
1 polymer ?
#
loop_
_entity_poly.entity_id
_entity_poly.type
_entity_poly.pdbx_seq_one_letter_code
_entity_poly.pdbx_strand_id
1 'polypeptide(L)'
;MKLYKIILSVGFWLLTTQLTSAQENNFMPYDQAILGSPLSFKMVPIQGGEFTIGSAANEKGRNADEGPQKKLSISAFWMSAYEVTRDELDIFLKDESTSLNVSVDAITRPSPQYVDLSLGMGKQGGYPANSMSQRTAIMYCKWLYQKTKIFYRLPTEAEWEYACKAGTNTAYFFGNNAADLDTYAWYEKNSENTFHKVGKKLANPWGLYDMIGNMTEWTLDHYDATAFEKINNEQLLIAANDAKYPKTLKGGSFIDPAIELRSAKRFHSDPIWNRRDPQIPKSKWWLTEAKQVGIRLVRPFLEPTEEEIKQFFKAYLNL
;
A
#
# COMPACT_ATOMS: atom_id res chain seq x y z
N MET A 1 -33.99 43.24 -11.52
CA MET A 1 -33.90 41.79 -11.37
C MET A 1 -32.70 41.16 -12.11
N LYS A 2 -31.92 41.84 -12.95
CA LYS A 2 -30.73 41.33 -13.62
C LYS A 2 -29.39 41.55 -12.86
N LEU A 3 -29.32 42.53 -11.95
CA LEU A 3 -28.08 42.78 -11.17
C LEU A 3 -27.81 41.77 -10.05
N TYR A 4 -28.82 41.19 -9.44
CA TYR A 4 -28.68 40.21 -8.35
C TYR A 4 -28.11 38.85 -8.82
N LYS A 5 -28.32 38.46 -10.07
CA LYS A 5 -27.79 37.20 -10.61
C LYS A 5 -26.29 37.22 -10.88
N ILE A 6 -25.74 38.43 -11.19
CA ILE A 6 -24.30 38.59 -11.50
C ILE A 6 -23.45 38.57 -10.22
N ILE A 7 -23.98 39.15 -9.12
CA ILE A 7 -23.25 39.20 -7.84
C ILE A 7 -23.16 37.81 -7.19
N LEU A 8 -24.23 36.99 -7.30
CA LEU A 8 -24.17 35.59 -6.80
C LEU A 8 -23.24 34.68 -7.56
N SER A 9 -23.07 34.86 -8.87
CA SER A 9 -22.16 34.03 -9.68
C SER A 9 -20.69 34.37 -9.43
N VAL A 10 -20.37 35.65 -9.20
CA VAL A 10 -18.98 36.07 -8.91
C VAL A 10 -18.56 35.66 -7.49
N GLY A 11 -19.48 35.71 -6.52
CA GLY A 11 -19.22 35.25 -5.15
C GLY A 11 -18.98 33.75 -5.06
N PHE A 12 -19.69 32.95 -5.84
CA PHE A 12 -19.53 31.50 -5.86
C PHE A 12 -18.21 31.07 -6.53
N TRP A 13 -17.77 31.77 -7.60
CA TRP A 13 -16.48 31.54 -8.25
C TRP A 13 -15.30 31.90 -7.36
N LEU A 14 -15.38 32.99 -6.62
CA LEU A 14 -14.33 33.41 -5.70
C LEU A 14 -14.17 32.46 -4.49
N LEU A 15 -15.28 31.87 -3.99
CA LEU A 15 -15.21 30.89 -2.90
C LEU A 15 -14.61 29.55 -3.36
N THR A 16 -14.92 29.08 -4.58
CA THR A 16 -14.36 27.82 -5.10
C THR A 16 -12.86 27.93 -5.41
N THR A 17 -12.40 29.09 -5.92
CA THR A 17 -10.98 29.33 -6.17
C THR A 17 -10.16 29.49 -4.87
N GLN A 18 -10.74 30.05 -3.82
CA GLN A 18 -10.05 30.14 -2.53
C GLN A 18 -9.95 28.79 -1.80
N LEU A 19 -10.97 27.93 -1.93
CA LEU A 19 -10.92 26.57 -1.35
C LEU A 19 -9.84 25.70 -2.05
N THR A 20 -9.71 25.79 -3.37
CA THR A 20 -8.67 25.07 -4.12
C THR A 20 -7.28 25.57 -3.80
N SER A 21 -7.06 26.88 -3.69
CA SER A 21 -5.73 27.43 -3.35
C SER A 21 -5.29 27.17 -1.91
N ALA A 22 -6.21 27.12 -0.95
CA ALA A 22 -5.90 26.77 0.44
C ALA A 22 -5.57 25.29 0.61
N GLN A 23 -6.14 24.42 -0.22
CA GLN A 23 -5.91 22.99 -0.20
C GLN A 23 -4.61 22.61 -0.92
N GLU A 24 -4.27 23.29 -2.01
CA GLU A 24 -2.98 23.12 -2.73
C GLU A 24 -1.78 23.52 -1.86
N ASN A 25 -1.90 24.53 -1.01
CA ASN A 25 -0.82 24.96 -0.11
C ASN A 25 -0.45 23.96 0.98
N ASN A 26 -1.26 22.94 1.23
CA ASN A 26 -1.03 21.92 2.27
C ASN A 26 -0.64 20.54 1.70
N PHE A 27 -0.54 20.38 0.38
CA PHE A 27 -0.16 19.11 -0.25
C PHE A 27 1.37 18.98 -0.32
N MET A 28 1.99 18.88 0.85
CA MET A 28 3.43 18.81 1.05
C MET A 28 3.82 17.49 1.74
N PRO A 29 5.09 17.07 1.62
CA PRO A 29 5.59 15.95 2.43
C PRO A 29 5.47 16.27 3.93
N TYR A 30 5.16 15.27 4.73
CA TYR A 30 5.11 15.42 6.19
C TYR A 30 5.53 14.13 6.91
N ASP A 31 5.94 14.27 8.15
CA ASP A 31 6.20 13.14 9.04
C ASP A 31 5.00 12.95 9.98
N GLN A 32 4.39 11.77 9.92
CA GLN A 32 3.31 11.38 10.81
C GLN A 32 3.87 10.76 12.08
N ALA A 33 3.74 11.47 13.20
CA ALA A 33 4.10 10.92 14.50
C ALA A 33 3.14 9.79 14.93
N ILE A 34 3.69 8.73 15.49
CA ILE A 34 2.91 7.65 16.12
C ILE A 34 2.78 7.98 17.61
N LEU A 35 1.57 8.36 18.04
CA LEU A 35 1.30 8.79 19.41
C LEU A 35 1.69 7.74 20.44
N GLY A 36 2.38 8.17 21.50
CA GLY A 36 2.91 7.28 22.53
C GLY A 36 4.24 6.61 22.18
N SER A 37 4.88 7.05 21.10
CA SER A 37 6.15 6.53 20.60
C SER A 37 7.05 7.66 20.10
N PRO A 38 8.37 7.49 20.08
CA PRO A 38 9.28 8.43 19.43
C PRO A 38 9.33 8.27 17.90
N LEU A 39 8.59 7.31 17.33
CA LEU A 39 8.62 7.00 15.90
C LEU A 39 7.67 7.90 15.11
N SER A 40 8.07 8.15 13.88
CA SER A 40 7.25 8.76 12.83
C SER A 40 7.52 8.06 11.51
N PHE A 41 6.56 8.18 10.57
CA PHE A 41 6.74 7.73 9.19
C PHE A 41 6.50 8.88 8.22
N LYS A 42 7.30 8.92 7.17
CA LYS A 42 7.26 9.98 6.17
C LYS A 42 6.19 9.70 5.13
N MET A 43 5.35 10.71 4.86
CA MET A 43 4.36 10.71 3.79
C MET A 43 4.79 11.65 2.67
N VAL A 44 4.77 11.15 1.43
CA VAL A 44 5.14 11.88 0.21
C VAL A 44 3.88 12.19 -0.59
N PRO A 45 3.66 13.44 -1.02
CA PRO A 45 2.53 13.80 -1.85
C PRO A 45 2.70 13.26 -3.27
N ILE A 46 1.70 12.56 -3.75
CA ILE A 46 1.61 12.03 -5.10
C ILE A 46 0.53 12.81 -5.84
N GLN A 47 0.95 13.68 -6.75
CA GLN A 47 0.01 14.48 -7.56
C GLN A 47 -0.90 13.57 -8.36
N GLY A 48 -2.18 13.93 -8.44
CA GLY A 48 -3.12 13.26 -9.31
C GLY A 48 -2.74 13.43 -10.78
N GLY A 49 -3.13 12.47 -11.61
CA GLY A 49 -2.83 12.53 -13.03
C GLY A 49 -3.26 11.28 -13.78
N GLU A 50 -2.98 11.28 -15.06
CA GLU A 50 -3.29 10.17 -15.94
C GLU A 50 -2.08 9.25 -16.12
N PHE A 51 -2.32 7.96 -16.18
CA PHE A 51 -1.30 6.97 -16.53
C PHE A 51 -1.92 5.77 -17.24
N THR A 52 -1.07 4.92 -17.78
CA THR A 52 -1.49 3.66 -18.38
C THR A 52 -1.16 2.50 -17.44
N ILE A 53 -2.20 1.85 -16.89
CA ILE A 53 -2.04 0.65 -16.07
C ILE A 53 -1.71 -0.56 -16.95
N GLY A 54 -0.93 -1.48 -16.39
CA GLY A 54 -0.50 -2.69 -17.07
C GLY A 54 0.75 -2.52 -17.94
N SER A 55 1.15 -3.59 -18.59
CA SER A 55 2.35 -3.66 -19.43
C SER A 55 2.01 -3.69 -20.90
N ALA A 56 2.90 -3.17 -21.75
CA ALA A 56 2.76 -3.23 -23.20
C ALA A 56 2.80 -4.69 -23.68
N ALA A 57 2.08 -4.99 -24.76
CA ALA A 57 1.97 -6.37 -25.27
C ALA A 57 3.31 -7.02 -25.63
N ASN A 58 4.30 -6.21 -25.98
CA ASN A 58 5.67 -6.63 -26.33
C ASN A 58 6.66 -6.47 -25.16
N GLU A 59 6.22 -6.15 -23.95
CA GLU A 59 7.09 -6.03 -22.79
C GLU A 59 7.67 -7.41 -22.42
N LYS A 60 8.99 -7.48 -22.31
CA LYS A 60 9.68 -8.73 -21.98
C LYS A 60 9.26 -9.22 -20.59
N GLY A 61 8.87 -10.49 -20.50
CA GLY A 61 8.43 -11.12 -19.24
C GLY A 61 6.99 -10.77 -18.81
N ARG A 62 6.21 -10.10 -19.68
CA ARG A 62 4.82 -9.79 -19.43
C ARG A 62 3.98 -11.06 -19.22
N ASN A 63 3.10 -11.01 -18.22
CA ASN A 63 2.05 -12.00 -18.01
C ASN A 63 0.72 -11.54 -18.64
N ALA A 64 -0.16 -12.49 -18.92
CA ALA A 64 -1.47 -12.21 -19.53
C ALA A 64 -2.35 -11.29 -18.66
N ASP A 65 -2.29 -11.43 -17.34
CA ASP A 65 -3.05 -10.67 -16.34
C ASP A 65 -2.59 -9.20 -16.17
N GLU A 66 -1.47 -8.82 -16.80
CA GLU A 66 -0.97 -7.45 -16.83
C GLU A 66 -1.62 -6.60 -17.96
N GLY A 67 -2.69 -7.06 -18.54
CA GLY A 67 -3.40 -6.35 -19.62
C GLY A 67 -4.86 -6.75 -19.72
N PRO A 68 -5.61 -6.07 -20.61
CA PRO A 68 -5.16 -5.03 -21.54
C PRO A 68 -4.72 -3.73 -20.83
N GLN A 69 -3.80 -2.98 -21.46
CA GLN A 69 -3.47 -1.65 -20.96
C GLN A 69 -4.69 -0.73 -21.02
N LYS A 70 -4.88 0.09 -19.98
CA LYS A 70 -5.93 1.11 -19.92
C LYS A 70 -5.40 2.42 -19.38
N LYS A 71 -5.89 3.52 -19.94
CA LYS A 71 -5.61 4.87 -19.45
C LYS A 71 -6.56 5.17 -18.29
N LEU A 72 -5.99 5.49 -17.13
CA LEU A 72 -6.71 5.79 -15.89
C LEU A 72 -6.29 7.15 -15.36
N SER A 73 -7.22 7.81 -14.66
CA SER A 73 -6.98 9.03 -13.89
C SER A 73 -6.94 8.70 -12.41
N ILE A 74 -5.85 9.03 -11.75
CA ILE A 74 -5.66 8.82 -10.32
C ILE A 74 -5.80 10.16 -9.61
N SER A 75 -6.63 10.21 -8.57
CA SER A 75 -6.73 11.36 -7.68
C SER A 75 -5.46 11.53 -6.87
N ALA A 76 -5.16 12.76 -6.41
CA ALA A 76 -4.02 13.03 -5.54
C ALA A 76 -4.14 12.27 -4.19
N PHE A 77 -3.01 11.85 -3.65
CA PHE A 77 -2.91 11.17 -2.35
C PHE A 77 -1.50 11.32 -1.77
N TRP A 78 -1.33 11.03 -0.49
CA TRP A 78 0.00 10.79 0.07
C TRP A 78 0.28 9.30 0.16
N MET A 79 1.53 8.92 -0.09
CA MET A 79 2.02 7.56 0.09
C MET A 79 3.18 7.55 1.06
N SER A 80 3.29 6.54 1.93
CA SER A 80 4.46 6.40 2.79
C SER A 80 5.73 6.23 1.94
N ALA A 81 6.78 6.99 2.28
CA ALA A 81 8.04 6.98 1.54
C ALA A 81 8.68 5.58 1.55
N TYR A 82 8.43 4.82 2.60
CA TYR A 82 8.99 3.50 2.87
C TYR A 82 7.88 2.49 3.13
N GLU A 83 8.24 1.22 3.08
CA GLU A 83 7.44 0.14 3.65
C GLU A 83 7.25 0.39 5.15
N VAL A 84 6.11 -0.01 5.71
CA VAL A 84 5.91 0.05 7.18
C VAL A 84 6.95 -0.83 7.86
N THR A 85 7.64 -0.28 8.85
CA THR A 85 8.67 -1.02 9.57
C THR A 85 8.11 -1.91 10.67
N ARG A 86 8.88 -2.89 11.09
CA ARG A 86 8.55 -3.72 12.24
C ARG A 86 8.45 -2.92 13.52
N ASP A 87 9.31 -1.89 13.67
CA ASP A 87 9.27 -1.00 14.82
C ASP A 87 7.89 -0.31 14.93
N GLU A 88 7.35 0.20 13.82
CA GLU A 88 6.02 0.82 13.75
C GLU A 88 4.90 -0.18 14.06
N LEU A 89 4.93 -1.36 13.44
CA LEU A 89 3.94 -2.40 13.66
C LEU A 89 3.94 -2.90 15.12
N ASP A 90 5.10 -3.01 15.73
CA ASP A 90 5.22 -3.46 17.13
C ASP A 90 4.53 -2.51 18.11
N ILE A 91 4.48 -1.19 17.83
CA ILE A 91 3.73 -0.25 18.67
C ILE A 91 2.24 -0.60 18.66
N PHE A 92 1.68 -0.86 17.46
CA PHE A 92 0.30 -1.30 17.33
C PHE A 92 0.03 -2.61 18.08
N LEU A 93 0.91 -3.60 17.88
CA LEU A 93 0.72 -4.93 18.49
C LEU A 93 0.80 -4.90 20.02
N LYS A 94 1.59 -3.97 20.58
CA LYS A 94 1.78 -3.80 22.03
C LYS A 94 0.82 -2.79 22.67
N ASP A 95 0.03 -2.05 21.87
CA ASP A 95 -0.89 -1.05 22.42
C ASP A 95 -2.13 -1.69 23.04
N GLU A 96 -2.12 -1.83 24.36
CA GLU A 96 -3.22 -2.38 25.13
C GLU A 96 -4.44 -1.45 25.23
N SER A 97 -4.27 -0.13 24.93
CA SER A 97 -5.35 0.85 25.06
C SER A 97 -6.51 0.65 24.05
N THR A 98 -6.28 -0.13 23.01
CA THR A 98 -7.28 -0.48 22.00
C THR A 98 -7.81 -1.91 22.16
N SER A 99 -7.33 -2.65 23.17
CA SER A 99 -7.81 -3.97 23.54
C SER A 99 -9.00 -3.86 24.46
N LEU A 100 -10.09 -4.51 24.11
CA LEU A 100 -11.30 -4.57 24.94
C LEU A 100 -11.27 -5.73 25.93
N ASN A 101 -10.54 -6.80 25.60
CA ASN A 101 -10.41 -8.01 26.44
C ASN A 101 -9.27 -8.88 25.93
N VAL A 102 -8.26 -9.10 26.76
CA VAL A 102 -7.05 -9.88 26.42
C VAL A 102 -7.39 -11.29 25.93
N SER A 103 -8.41 -11.94 26.50
CA SER A 103 -8.79 -13.30 26.12
C SER A 103 -9.42 -13.42 24.73
N VAL A 104 -9.92 -12.31 24.14
CA VAL A 104 -10.51 -12.28 22.80
C VAL A 104 -9.67 -11.51 21.79
N ASP A 105 -8.56 -10.92 22.17
CA ASP A 105 -7.72 -10.11 21.28
C ASP A 105 -7.21 -10.89 20.07
N ALA A 106 -6.81 -12.14 20.26
CA ALA A 106 -6.42 -13.01 19.16
C ALA A 106 -7.55 -13.25 18.13
N ILE A 107 -8.80 -12.94 18.48
CA ILE A 107 -9.97 -13.07 17.62
C ILE A 107 -10.33 -11.74 16.95
N THR A 108 -10.27 -10.64 17.72
CA THR A 108 -10.74 -9.30 17.29
C THR A 108 -9.64 -8.41 16.75
N ARG A 109 -8.40 -8.63 17.17
CA ARG A 109 -7.20 -7.93 16.70
C ARG A 109 -6.00 -8.87 16.63
N PRO A 110 -4.95 -8.55 15.84
CA PRO A 110 -3.73 -9.33 15.84
C PRO A 110 -2.98 -9.20 17.15
N SER A 111 -2.58 -10.34 17.73
CA SER A 111 -1.58 -10.43 18.79
C SER A 111 -0.17 -10.36 18.21
N PRO A 112 0.88 -10.13 19.02
CA PRO A 112 2.25 -10.34 18.58
C PRO A 112 2.45 -11.72 17.93
N GLN A 113 3.41 -11.83 17.03
CA GLN A 113 3.72 -13.10 16.38
C GLN A 113 4.08 -14.16 17.41
N TYR A 114 3.43 -15.31 17.34
CA TYR A 114 3.65 -16.46 18.24
C TYR A 114 4.91 -17.26 17.90
N VAL A 115 5.49 -17.04 16.72
CA VAL A 115 6.82 -17.52 16.31
C VAL A 115 7.57 -16.39 15.63
N ASP A 116 8.89 -16.49 15.60
CA ASP A 116 9.69 -15.49 14.89
C ASP A 116 9.59 -15.65 13.36
N LEU A 117 8.69 -14.90 12.76
CA LEU A 117 8.49 -14.90 11.30
C LEU A 117 9.52 -14.02 10.55
N SER A 118 10.44 -13.34 11.25
CA SER A 118 11.58 -12.70 10.61
C SER A 118 12.66 -13.71 10.19
N LEU A 119 12.60 -14.92 10.73
CA LEU A 119 13.56 -15.99 10.45
C LEU A 119 15.02 -15.53 10.64
N GLY A 120 15.28 -14.61 11.57
CA GLY A 120 16.61 -14.06 11.85
C GLY A 120 17.10 -12.98 10.90
N MET A 121 16.29 -12.57 9.89
CA MET A 121 16.71 -11.55 8.91
C MET A 121 16.77 -10.12 9.49
N GLY A 122 16.07 -9.86 10.61
CA GLY A 122 16.06 -8.57 11.30
C GLY A 122 14.67 -8.11 11.73
N LYS A 123 14.60 -7.32 12.79
CA LYS A 123 13.33 -6.85 13.36
C LYS A 123 13.31 -5.37 13.71
N GLN A 124 14.41 -4.82 14.22
CA GLN A 124 14.47 -3.48 14.79
C GLN A 124 15.41 -2.57 14.02
N GLY A 125 15.18 -1.26 14.13
CA GLY A 125 16.02 -0.26 13.50
C GLY A 125 15.75 -0.10 12.01
N GLY A 126 14.47 -0.18 11.60
CA GLY A 126 14.02 0.11 10.25
C GLY A 126 13.95 -1.10 9.30
N TYR A 127 13.83 -2.31 9.82
CA TYR A 127 13.49 -3.47 8.99
C TYR A 127 11.98 -3.46 8.68
N PRO A 128 11.56 -3.88 7.46
CA PRO A 128 10.15 -3.93 7.10
C PRO A 128 9.36 -4.91 7.98
N ALA A 129 8.12 -4.59 8.24
CA ALA A 129 7.16 -5.51 8.84
C ALA A 129 6.78 -6.59 7.83
N ASN A 130 6.77 -7.85 8.27
CA ASN A 130 6.62 -8.98 7.36
C ASN A 130 5.59 -10.01 7.83
N SER A 131 5.24 -10.94 6.94
CA SER A 131 4.44 -12.15 7.23
C SER A 131 3.02 -11.86 7.75
N MET A 132 2.49 -10.69 7.53
CA MET A 132 1.13 -10.34 7.94
C MET A 132 0.11 -10.59 6.82
N SER A 133 -1.12 -10.94 7.21
CA SER A 133 -2.24 -10.96 6.27
C SER A 133 -2.68 -9.53 5.89
N GLN A 134 -3.38 -9.38 4.76
CA GLN A 134 -4.01 -8.10 4.39
C GLN A 134 -4.93 -7.60 5.52
N ARG A 135 -5.63 -8.51 6.20
CA ARG A 135 -6.48 -8.17 7.34
C ARG A 135 -5.71 -7.51 8.48
N THR A 136 -4.52 -8.01 8.83
CA THR A 136 -3.64 -7.38 9.83
C THR A 136 -3.20 -5.99 9.39
N ALA A 137 -2.84 -5.84 8.13
CA ALA A 137 -2.48 -4.55 7.56
C ALA A 137 -3.60 -3.50 7.67
N ILE A 138 -4.84 -3.92 7.38
CA ILE A 138 -6.02 -3.02 7.51
C ILE A 138 -6.36 -2.75 8.97
N MET A 139 -6.14 -3.70 9.89
CA MET A 139 -6.26 -3.46 11.33
C MET A 139 -5.24 -2.42 11.83
N TYR A 140 -4.02 -2.44 11.31
CA TYR A 140 -3.01 -1.41 11.59
C TYR A 140 -3.49 -0.04 11.11
N CYS A 141 -4.05 0.06 9.91
CA CYS A 141 -4.65 1.30 9.41
C CYS A 141 -5.81 1.79 10.29
N LYS A 142 -6.68 0.89 10.76
CA LYS A 142 -7.77 1.22 11.68
C LYS A 142 -7.25 1.75 13.01
N TRP A 143 -6.20 1.14 13.56
CA TRP A 143 -5.54 1.60 14.76
C TRP A 143 -4.92 3.00 14.58
N LEU A 144 -4.22 3.24 13.47
CA LEU A 144 -3.69 4.56 13.13
C LEU A 144 -4.80 5.62 13.10
N TYR A 145 -5.95 5.33 12.48
CA TYR A 145 -7.10 6.22 12.47
C TYR A 145 -7.63 6.51 13.89
N GLN A 146 -7.70 5.50 14.73
CA GLN A 146 -8.13 5.68 16.13
C GLN A 146 -7.19 6.62 16.91
N LYS A 147 -5.88 6.54 16.65
CA LYS A 147 -4.85 7.34 17.32
C LYS A 147 -4.70 8.75 16.75
N THR A 148 -4.75 8.90 15.43
CA THR A 148 -4.40 10.15 14.75
C THR A 148 -5.61 10.93 14.26
N LYS A 149 -6.77 10.29 14.11
CA LYS A 149 -7.95 10.78 13.41
C LYS A 149 -7.73 11.06 11.92
N ILE A 150 -6.61 10.59 11.36
CA ILE A 150 -6.28 10.67 9.94
C ILE A 150 -6.52 9.30 9.31
N PHE A 151 -7.25 9.27 8.20
CA PHE A 151 -7.57 8.03 7.52
C PHE A 151 -6.40 7.54 6.67
N TYR A 152 -5.80 6.43 7.08
CA TYR A 152 -4.81 5.67 6.32
C TYR A 152 -5.40 4.35 5.85
N ARG A 153 -4.94 3.89 4.68
CA ARG A 153 -5.30 2.60 4.09
C ARG A 153 -4.15 2.03 3.27
N LEU A 154 -4.29 0.82 2.80
CA LEU A 154 -3.43 0.28 1.76
C LEU A 154 -3.70 1.00 0.42
N PRO A 155 -2.74 1.05 -0.51
CA PRO A 155 -3.00 1.51 -1.87
C PRO A 155 -3.98 0.57 -2.59
N THR A 156 -4.74 1.10 -3.54
CA THR A 156 -5.30 0.26 -4.60
C THR A 156 -4.17 -0.20 -5.52
N GLU A 157 -4.40 -1.27 -6.29
CA GLU A 157 -3.43 -1.73 -7.30
C GLU A 157 -3.08 -0.62 -8.30
N ALA A 158 -4.07 0.16 -8.71
CA ALA A 158 -3.89 1.28 -9.63
C ALA A 158 -3.06 2.42 -9.02
N GLU A 159 -3.30 2.81 -7.77
CA GLU A 159 -2.51 3.82 -7.06
C GLU A 159 -1.07 3.35 -6.84
N TRP A 160 -0.89 2.09 -6.49
CA TRP A 160 0.44 1.51 -6.30
C TRP A 160 1.25 1.54 -7.59
N GLU A 161 0.67 1.07 -8.71
CA GLU A 161 1.36 1.04 -10.00
C GLU A 161 1.64 2.44 -10.54
N TYR A 162 0.70 3.38 -10.37
CA TYR A 162 0.89 4.79 -10.70
C TYR A 162 2.09 5.39 -9.95
N ALA A 163 2.14 5.18 -8.64
CA ALA A 163 3.22 5.67 -7.80
C ALA A 163 4.57 5.00 -8.10
N CYS A 164 4.57 3.69 -8.40
CA CYS A 164 5.76 2.96 -8.79
C CYS A 164 6.33 3.48 -10.11
N LYS A 165 5.49 3.62 -11.14
CA LYS A 165 5.90 4.12 -12.47
C LYS A 165 6.43 5.55 -12.43
N ALA A 166 5.96 6.39 -11.52
CA ALA A 166 6.41 7.76 -11.32
C ALA A 166 6.55 8.56 -12.64
N GLY A 167 5.53 8.46 -13.51
CA GLY A 167 5.45 9.15 -14.80
C GLY A 167 6.09 8.41 -15.98
N THR A 168 6.68 7.24 -15.78
CA THR A 168 7.25 6.44 -16.87
C THR A 168 6.26 5.40 -17.42
N ASN A 169 6.54 4.91 -18.64
CA ASN A 169 5.83 3.78 -19.25
C ASN A 169 6.76 2.60 -19.55
N THR A 170 7.91 2.54 -18.87
CA THR A 170 8.92 1.50 -19.02
C THR A 170 8.67 0.35 -18.05
N ALA A 171 9.33 -0.79 -18.26
CA ALA A 171 9.19 -1.98 -17.42
C ALA A 171 9.51 -1.69 -15.94
N TYR A 172 10.54 -0.89 -15.69
CA TYR A 172 10.89 -0.34 -14.38
C TYR A 172 10.78 1.17 -14.42
N PHE A 173 10.63 1.84 -13.28
CA PHE A 173 10.52 3.31 -13.23
C PHE A 173 11.79 4.04 -13.72
N PHE A 174 12.93 3.37 -13.84
CA PHE A 174 14.20 3.91 -14.34
C PHE A 174 14.50 3.50 -15.80
N GLY A 175 13.67 2.71 -16.46
CA GLY A 175 13.84 2.27 -17.85
C GLY A 175 13.49 0.81 -18.09
N ASN A 176 13.99 0.26 -19.20
CA ASN A 176 13.74 -1.14 -19.58
C ASN A 176 14.92 -2.07 -19.29
N ASN A 177 16.07 -1.53 -18.87
CA ASN A 177 17.28 -2.31 -18.62
C ASN A 177 17.35 -2.74 -17.15
N ALA A 178 17.26 -4.04 -16.91
CA ALA A 178 17.37 -4.60 -15.57
C ALA A 178 18.79 -4.49 -14.96
N ALA A 179 19.81 -4.09 -15.71
CA ALA A 179 21.16 -3.92 -15.19
C ALA A 179 21.28 -2.86 -14.09
N ASP A 180 20.35 -1.88 -14.10
CA ASP A 180 20.34 -0.78 -13.12
C ASP A 180 19.61 -1.12 -11.82
N LEU A 181 18.98 -2.32 -11.73
CA LEU A 181 18.22 -2.75 -10.55
C LEU A 181 19.04 -2.76 -9.26
N ASP A 182 20.33 -3.08 -9.32
CA ASP A 182 21.20 -3.10 -8.13
C ASP A 182 21.23 -1.75 -7.39
N THR A 183 20.94 -0.65 -8.11
CA THR A 183 20.88 0.71 -7.55
C THR A 183 19.58 0.96 -6.80
N TYR A 184 18.48 0.34 -7.22
CA TYR A 184 17.12 0.70 -6.78
C TYR A 184 16.41 -0.37 -5.96
N ALA A 185 16.89 -1.62 -6.02
CA ALA A 185 16.15 -2.75 -5.45
C ALA A 185 17.04 -3.75 -4.70
N TRP A 186 16.45 -4.36 -3.67
CA TRP A 186 16.91 -5.60 -3.08
C TRP A 186 16.11 -6.75 -3.71
N TYR A 187 16.79 -7.67 -4.39
CA TYR A 187 16.16 -8.76 -5.13
C TYR A 187 17.07 -10.01 -5.10
N GLU A 188 16.65 -11.11 -5.69
CA GLU A 188 17.35 -12.40 -5.66
C GLU A 188 18.88 -12.31 -5.80
N LYS A 189 19.36 -11.46 -6.73
CA LYS A 189 20.79 -11.38 -7.05
C LYS A 189 21.64 -10.71 -5.95
N ASN A 190 21.10 -9.75 -5.21
CA ASN A 190 21.89 -8.87 -4.32
C ASN A 190 21.39 -8.82 -2.87
N SER A 191 20.31 -9.54 -2.56
CA SER A 191 19.67 -9.50 -1.23
C SER A 191 20.30 -10.48 -0.22
N GLU A 192 21.12 -11.43 -0.68
CA GLU A 192 21.59 -12.54 0.16
C GLU A 192 20.43 -13.38 0.74
N ASN A 193 19.30 -13.43 0.02
CA ASN A 193 18.07 -14.12 0.42
C ASN A 193 17.47 -13.58 1.73
N THR A 194 17.71 -12.31 2.04
CA THR A 194 17.15 -11.59 3.20
C THR A 194 16.50 -10.29 2.77
N PHE A 195 15.47 -9.83 3.49
CA PHE A 195 15.02 -8.45 3.37
C PHE A 195 15.99 -7.51 4.10
N HIS A 196 16.03 -6.27 3.70
CA HIS A 196 16.92 -5.25 4.22
C HIS A 196 16.15 -4.12 4.88
N LYS A 197 16.86 -3.26 5.64
CA LYS A 197 16.29 -2.04 6.20
C LYS A 197 15.76 -1.16 5.06
N VAL A 198 14.60 -0.56 5.27
CA VAL A 198 13.95 0.32 4.30
C VAL A 198 14.84 1.51 3.92
N GLY A 199 14.70 2.00 2.69
CA GLY A 199 15.38 3.20 2.22
C GLY A 199 16.90 3.06 2.05
N LYS A 200 17.43 1.85 1.82
CA LYS A 200 18.87 1.63 1.59
C LYS A 200 19.26 1.61 0.12
N LYS A 201 18.31 1.65 -0.76
CA LYS A 201 18.47 1.84 -2.21
C LYS A 201 17.99 3.23 -2.59
N LEU A 202 18.20 3.65 -3.85
CA LEU A 202 17.70 4.94 -4.33
C LEU A 202 16.17 4.91 -4.50
N ALA A 203 15.55 6.05 -4.22
CA ALA A 203 14.12 6.25 -4.46
C ALA A 203 13.77 6.32 -5.95
N ASN A 204 12.50 6.10 -6.27
CA ASN A 204 11.97 6.46 -7.57
C ASN A 204 11.90 8.00 -7.74
N PRO A 205 11.57 8.52 -8.95
CA PRO A 205 11.52 9.96 -9.20
C PRO A 205 10.57 10.75 -8.29
N TRP A 206 9.60 10.09 -7.66
CA TRP A 206 8.65 10.73 -6.73
C TRP A 206 9.06 10.61 -5.26
N GLY A 207 10.26 10.10 -4.97
CA GLY A 207 10.79 10.01 -3.61
C GLY A 207 10.27 8.81 -2.81
N LEU A 208 9.78 7.77 -3.48
CA LEU A 208 9.34 6.52 -2.89
C LEU A 208 10.45 5.48 -2.99
N TYR A 209 10.79 4.87 -1.86
CA TYR A 209 11.84 3.85 -1.73
C TYR A 209 11.25 2.46 -1.78
N ASP A 210 12.05 1.50 -2.20
CA ASP A 210 11.73 0.08 -2.18
C ASP A 210 10.39 -0.28 -2.88
N MET A 211 10.01 0.53 -3.90
CA MET A 211 8.80 0.27 -4.70
C MET A 211 8.89 -1.03 -5.51
N ILE A 212 10.08 -1.51 -5.75
CA ILE A 212 10.37 -2.78 -6.40
C ILE A 212 11.43 -3.52 -5.58
N GLY A 213 11.24 -4.81 -5.35
CA GLY A 213 12.10 -5.61 -4.46
C GLY A 213 11.82 -5.35 -2.97
N ASN A 214 12.73 -5.77 -2.12
CA ASN A 214 12.62 -5.83 -0.67
C ASN A 214 11.37 -6.60 -0.21
N MET A 215 10.20 -5.99 -0.13
CA MET A 215 8.95 -6.67 0.23
C MET A 215 7.91 -6.55 -0.88
N THR A 216 7.22 -7.64 -1.17
CA THR A 216 5.99 -7.60 -1.97
C THR A 216 4.88 -6.97 -1.11
N GLU A 217 4.18 -5.98 -1.64
CA GLU A 217 3.26 -5.15 -0.84
C GLU A 217 1.79 -5.46 -1.12
N TRP A 218 1.00 -5.58 -0.04
CA TRP A 218 -0.46 -5.69 -0.15
C TRP A 218 -1.07 -4.46 -0.80
N THR A 219 -1.99 -4.70 -1.75
CA THR A 219 -2.98 -3.70 -2.18
C THR A 219 -4.35 -4.01 -1.58
N LEU A 220 -5.32 -3.11 -1.77
CA LEU A 220 -6.72 -3.33 -1.33
C LEU A 220 -7.45 -4.37 -2.18
N ASP A 221 -6.97 -4.60 -3.39
CA ASP A 221 -7.70 -5.30 -4.43
C ASP A 221 -7.79 -6.81 -4.20
N HIS A 222 -8.94 -7.36 -4.54
CA HIS A 222 -9.06 -8.78 -4.80
C HIS A 222 -8.37 -9.11 -6.12
N TYR A 223 -7.59 -10.17 -6.15
CA TYR A 223 -6.96 -10.58 -7.40
C TYR A 223 -7.98 -11.23 -8.34
N ASP A 224 -8.08 -10.68 -9.53
CA ASP A 224 -8.79 -11.21 -10.69
C ASP A 224 -7.86 -11.09 -11.89
N ALA A 225 -7.55 -12.20 -12.55
CA ALA A 225 -6.65 -12.20 -13.71
C ALA A 225 -7.20 -11.37 -14.89
N THR A 226 -8.53 -11.15 -14.93
CA THR A 226 -9.20 -10.31 -15.94
C THR A 226 -9.54 -8.91 -15.44
N ALA A 227 -9.00 -8.49 -14.31
CA ALA A 227 -9.31 -7.20 -13.68
C ALA A 227 -9.15 -6.02 -14.64
N PHE A 228 -8.11 -6.02 -15.46
CA PHE A 228 -7.82 -4.91 -16.37
C PHE A 228 -8.76 -4.86 -17.60
N GLU A 229 -9.57 -5.87 -17.83
CA GLU A 229 -10.69 -5.78 -18.77
C GLU A 229 -11.83 -4.91 -18.22
N LYS A 230 -11.99 -4.87 -16.89
CA LYS A 230 -13.12 -4.25 -16.17
C LYS A 230 -12.78 -2.89 -15.60
N ILE A 231 -11.51 -2.65 -15.19
CA ILE A 231 -11.07 -1.42 -14.56
C ILE A 231 -11.31 -0.20 -15.46
N ASN A 232 -11.77 0.90 -14.87
CA ASN A 232 -12.00 2.18 -15.53
C ASN A 232 -11.98 3.32 -14.49
N ASN A 233 -12.14 4.57 -14.90
CA ASN A 233 -12.09 5.73 -14.01
C ASN A 233 -13.20 5.78 -12.95
N GLU A 234 -14.29 5.07 -13.13
CA GLU A 234 -15.38 4.98 -12.15
C GLU A 234 -15.14 3.83 -11.16
N GLN A 235 -14.33 2.86 -11.56
CA GLN A 235 -14.02 1.68 -10.76
C GLN A 235 -12.52 1.38 -10.81
N LEU A 236 -11.75 2.08 -9.97
CA LEU A 236 -10.29 1.91 -9.83
C LEU A 236 -9.91 0.77 -8.88
N LEU A 237 -10.84 0.32 -8.05
CA LEU A 237 -10.66 -0.76 -7.09
C LEU A 237 -11.42 -2.00 -7.55
N ILE A 238 -10.74 -3.12 -7.69
CA ILE A 238 -11.38 -4.41 -7.87
C ILE A 238 -11.94 -4.84 -6.52
N ALA A 239 -13.26 -4.84 -6.43
CA ALA A 239 -14.02 -4.93 -5.18
C ALA A 239 -13.47 -5.98 -4.22
N ALA A 240 -13.19 -5.51 -3.01
CA ALA A 240 -12.90 -6.40 -1.91
C ALA A 240 -14.12 -7.25 -1.61
N ASN A 241 -13.91 -8.53 -1.56
CA ASN A 241 -14.78 -9.44 -0.83
C ASN A 241 -14.05 -9.82 0.46
N ASP A 242 -14.72 -10.41 1.41
CA ASP A 242 -14.18 -10.91 2.67
C ASP A 242 -13.35 -12.20 2.52
N ALA A 243 -13.22 -12.71 1.29
CA ALA A 243 -12.39 -13.86 1.01
C ALA A 243 -10.92 -13.55 1.38
N LYS A 244 -10.29 -14.45 2.12
CA LYS A 244 -8.90 -14.32 2.52
C LYS A 244 -7.96 -14.37 1.29
N TYR A 245 -8.31 -15.14 0.28
CA TYR A 245 -7.53 -15.40 -0.92
C TYR A 245 -8.42 -15.44 -2.18
N PRO A 246 -7.89 -15.12 -3.38
CA PRO A 246 -6.62 -14.44 -3.60
C PRO A 246 -6.76 -12.92 -3.42
N LYS A 247 -5.72 -12.26 -2.95
CA LYS A 247 -5.60 -10.80 -2.86
C LYS A 247 -4.41 -10.34 -3.68
N THR A 248 -4.48 -9.14 -4.25
CA THR A 248 -3.41 -8.61 -5.10
C THR A 248 -2.24 -8.06 -4.28
N LEU A 249 -1.03 -8.31 -4.76
CA LEU A 249 0.20 -7.69 -4.26
C LEU A 249 1.03 -7.16 -5.44
N LYS A 250 1.92 -6.21 -5.14
CA LYS A 250 2.77 -5.54 -6.12
C LYS A 250 4.22 -5.46 -5.65
N GLY A 251 5.15 -5.17 -6.57
CA GLY A 251 6.53 -4.81 -6.30
C GLY A 251 7.55 -5.94 -6.45
N GLY A 252 7.16 -7.18 -6.20
CA GLY A 252 8.13 -8.26 -6.02
C GLY A 252 8.95 -8.08 -4.74
N SER A 253 9.87 -8.97 -4.47
CA SER A 253 10.56 -8.99 -3.19
C SER A 253 12.05 -9.35 -3.32
N PHE A 254 12.70 -9.42 -2.18
CA PHE A 254 14.12 -9.79 -2.06
C PHE A 254 14.46 -11.20 -2.59
N ILE A 255 13.48 -12.08 -2.78
CA ILE A 255 13.71 -13.44 -3.32
C ILE A 255 13.35 -13.57 -4.80
N ASP A 256 12.78 -12.53 -5.41
CA ASP A 256 12.28 -12.59 -6.77
C ASP A 256 13.37 -12.19 -7.78
N PRO A 257 13.44 -12.83 -8.96
CA PRO A 257 14.38 -12.45 -10.01
C PRO A 257 13.98 -11.11 -10.65
N ALA A 258 14.94 -10.45 -11.26
CA ALA A 258 14.78 -9.12 -11.87
C ALA A 258 13.51 -8.96 -12.72
N ILE A 259 13.17 -10.00 -13.51
CA ILE A 259 12.00 -9.96 -14.42
C ILE A 259 10.67 -9.86 -13.69
N GLU A 260 10.61 -10.26 -12.42
CA GLU A 260 9.43 -10.19 -11.59
C GLU A 260 9.26 -8.82 -10.89
N LEU A 261 10.28 -7.93 -10.92
CA LEU A 261 10.27 -6.62 -10.30
C LEU A 261 9.75 -5.50 -11.22
N ARG A 262 9.13 -5.82 -12.36
CA ARG A 262 8.55 -4.85 -13.27
C ARG A 262 7.39 -4.12 -12.61
N SER A 263 7.26 -2.81 -12.86
CA SER A 263 6.22 -1.98 -12.24
C SER A 263 4.79 -2.51 -12.46
N ALA A 264 4.53 -3.12 -13.62
CA ALA A 264 3.21 -3.68 -13.96
C ALA A 264 3.01 -5.12 -13.45
N LYS A 265 4.06 -5.79 -12.97
CA LYS A 265 3.94 -7.18 -12.49
C LYS A 265 2.90 -7.30 -11.39
N ARG A 266 2.07 -8.33 -11.48
CA ARG A 266 1.01 -8.65 -10.53
C ARG A 266 1.35 -9.92 -9.77
N PHE A 267 1.16 -9.90 -8.46
CA PHE A 267 1.25 -11.06 -7.59
C PHE A 267 -0.10 -11.29 -6.91
N HIS A 268 -0.32 -12.48 -6.43
CA HIS A 268 -1.51 -12.81 -5.65
C HIS A 268 -1.18 -13.70 -4.46
N SER A 269 -1.97 -13.55 -3.42
CA SER A 269 -1.86 -14.39 -2.24
C SER A 269 -2.42 -15.80 -2.50
N ASP A 270 -1.83 -16.78 -1.80
CA ASP A 270 -2.16 -18.19 -1.94
C ASP A 270 -2.43 -18.82 -0.55
N PRO A 271 -3.42 -19.72 -0.43
CA PRO A 271 -3.65 -20.49 0.80
C PRO A 271 -2.43 -21.25 1.33
N ILE A 272 -1.47 -21.59 0.47
CA ILE A 272 -0.21 -22.22 0.86
C ILE A 272 0.58 -21.38 1.88
N TRP A 273 0.42 -20.06 1.86
CA TRP A 273 1.13 -19.13 2.75
C TRP A 273 0.80 -19.31 4.22
N ASN A 274 -0.26 -20.07 4.53
CA ASN A 274 -0.65 -20.41 5.90
C ASN A 274 -0.78 -21.92 6.14
N ARG A 275 -0.15 -22.73 5.29
CA ARG A 275 -0.31 -24.20 5.34
C ARG A 275 0.31 -24.81 6.59
N ARG A 276 1.49 -24.33 7.00
CA ARG A 276 2.25 -24.84 8.16
C ARG A 276 1.94 -24.12 9.47
N ASP A 277 0.96 -23.24 9.49
CA ASP A 277 0.54 -22.59 10.73
C ASP A 277 0.11 -23.66 11.75
N PRO A 278 0.75 -23.69 12.93
CA PRO A 278 0.45 -24.69 13.97
C PRO A 278 -0.87 -24.43 14.70
N GLN A 279 -1.46 -23.26 14.55
CA GLN A 279 -2.71 -22.90 15.24
C GLN A 279 -3.92 -23.62 14.64
N ILE A 280 -4.90 -23.96 15.51
CA ILE A 280 -6.19 -24.53 15.12
C ILE A 280 -7.30 -23.72 15.81
N PRO A 281 -8.11 -22.96 15.06
CA PRO A 281 -8.01 -22.71 13.62
C PRO A 281 -6.76 -21.90 13.27
N LYS A 282 -6.30 -22.03 12.02
CA LYS A 282 -5.13 -21.29 11.51
C LYS A 282 -5.31 -19.78 11.66
N SER A 283 -4.21 -19.10 11.93
CA SER A 283 -4.20 -17.65 12.11
C SER A 283 -4.83 -16.93 10.91
N LYS A 284 -5.69 -15.97 11.20
CA LYS A 284 -6.19 -15.01 10.21
C LYS A 284 -5.32 -13.76 10.12
N TRP A 285 -4.31 -13.66 10.99
CA TRP A 285 -3.45 -12.49 11.14
C TRP A 285 -2.07 -12.69 10.52
N TRP A 286 -1.46 -13.86 10.74
CA TRP A 286 -0.10 -14.16 10.34
C TRP A 286 -0.04 -15.25 9.28
N LEU A 287 0.95 -15.14 8.40
CA LEU A 287 1.19 -16.03 7.27
C LEU A 287 2.60 -16.64 7.41
N THR A 288 2.66 -17.91 7.80
CA THR A 288 3.93 -18.58 8.17
C THR A 288 4.91 -18.77 7.00
N GLU A 289 4.39 -18.83 5.77
CA GLU A 289 5.21 -19.02 4.56
C GLU A 289 5.30 -17.77 3.67
N ALA A 290 4.85 -16.60 4.15
CA ALA A 290 4.87 -15.35 3.39
C ALA A 290 5.88 -14.33 3.96
N LYS A 291 7.12 -14.77 4.19
CA LYS A 291 8.19 -13.93 4.77
C LYS A 291 8.51 -12.69 3.96
N GLN A 292 8.21 -12.72 2.66
CA GLN A 292 8.47 -11.67 1.69
C GLN A 292 7.35 -10.62 1.58
N VAL A 293 6.29 -10.73 2.37
CA VAL A 293 5.11 -9.86 2.24
C VAL A 293 5.11 -8.77 3.29
N GLY A 294 5.04 -7.52 2.83
CA GLY A 294 4.98 -6.29 3.60
C GLY A 294 3.81 -5.40 3.23
N ILE A 295 3.86 -4.14 3.67
CA ILE A 295 2.82 -3.13 3.44
C ILE A 295 3.38 -1.73 3.28
N ARG A 296 2.61 -0.90 2.58
CA ARG A 296 2.81 0.54 2.43
C ARG A 296 1.48 1.26 2.68
N LEU A 297 1.52 2.50 3.17
CA LEU A 297 0.34 3.29 3.51
C LEU A 297 0.03 4.34 2.44
N VAL A 298 -1.26 4.58 2.28
CA VAL A 298 -1.83 5.70 1.51
C VAL A 298 -2.77 6.50 2.40
N ARG A 299 -2.74 7.83 2.22
CA ARG A 299 -3.74 8.77 2.73
C ARG A 299 -4.37 9.48 1.55
N PRO A 300 -5.69 9.38 1.31
CA PRO A 300 -6.37 10.16 0.28
C PRO A 300 -6.19 11.65 0.49
N PHE A 301 -6.06 12.44 -0.60
CA PHE A 301 -6.04 13.90 -0.50
C PHE A 301 -7.39 14.47 -0.05
N LEU A 302 -8.47 13.94 -0.61
CA LEU A 302 -9.81 14.22 -0.13
C LEU A 302 -10.12 13.25 1.00
N GLU A 303 -10.19 13.77 2.23
CA GLU A 303 -10.55 12.97 3.41
C GLU A 303 -11.97 12.42 3.25
N PRO A 304 -12.17 11.11 3.36
CA PRO A 304 -13.51 10.54 3.37
C PRO A 304 -14.26 10.92 4.66
N THR A 305 -15.59 10.91 4.58
CA THR A 305 -16.46 11.13 5.75
C THR A 305 -16.31 10.00 6.77
N GLU A 306 -16.67 10.27 8.02
CA GLU A 306 -16.64 9.23 9.08
C GLU A 306 -17.49 8.00 8.73
N GLU A 307 -18.62 8.19 8.04
CA GLU A 307 -19.45 7.07 7.60
C GLU A 307 -18.77 6.24 6.49
N GLU A 308 -18.13 6.89 5.53
CA GLU A 308 -17.34 6.18 4.51
C GLU A 308 -16.17 5.40 5.12
N ILE A 309 -15.46 5.98 6.09
CA ILE A 309 -14.39 5.31 6.83
C ILE A 309 -14.92 4.09 7.59
N LYS A 310 -16.06 4.22 8.24
CA LYS A 310 -16.72 3.12 8.95
C LYS A 310 -17.13 2.00 7.98
N GLN A 311 -17.72 2.35 6.84
CA GLN A 311 -18.10 1.39 5.80
C GLN A 311 -16.86 0.69 5.21
N PHE A 312 -15.77 1.43 4.99
CA PHE A 312 -14.50 0.85 4.55
C PHE A 312 -14.01 -0.22 5.53
N PHE A 313 -13.87 0.09 6.82
CA PHE A 313 -13.39 -0.90 7.79
C PHE A 313 -14.37 -2.07 7.95
N LYS A 314 -15.67 -1.83 7.85
CA LYS A 314 -16.67 -2.90 7.86
C LYS A 314 -16.50 -3.84 6.67
N ALA A 315 -16.30 -3.30 5.44
CA ALA A 315 -16.15 -4.09 4.24
C ALA A 315 -14.91 -5.02 4.26
N TYR A 316 -13.80 -4.54 4.83
CA TYR A 316 -12.54 -5.30 4.82
C TYR A 316 -12.32 -6.15 6.09
N LEU A 317 -12.87 -5.76 7.21
CA LEU A 317 -12.62 -6.42 8.49
C LEU A 317 -13.82 -7.25 8.97
N ASN A 318 -14.97 -7.02 8.39
CA ASN A 318 -16.22 -7.68 8.79
C ASN A 318 -16.47 -7.55 10.31
N LEU A 319 -16.30 -6.29 10.82
CA LEU A 319 -16.39 -5.90 12.23
C LEU A 319 -17.57 -4.95 12.43
#